data_1f76846d172c97db6791e1fcae249aa1
#
_entry.id   1f76846d172c97db6791e1fcae249aa1
#
_cell.length_a   1.000
_cell.length_b   1.000
_cell.length_c   1.000
_cell.angle_alpha   90.00
_cell.angle_beta   90.00
_cell.angle_gamma   90.00
#
_symmetry.space_group_name_H-M   'P 1'
#
loop_
_entity.id
_entity.type
_entity.pdbx_description
1 polymer ?
#
loop_
_entity_poly.entity_id
_entity_poly.type
_entity_poly.pdbx_seq_one_letter_code
_entity_poly.pdbx_strand_id
1 'polypeptide(L)'
;MSKSTTDNPAADQNSEAAVSKTSKPRATARKTASTTTPAKPRRSPVRKTTASNSQSTAAKSKTSTSSSVSQEKNMSQNTVRRVAIIGGNRIPFARSNGAYFNASNMDMFTATLNGLVERYQLQGQRLGEVVAGAVLKHSRDFNMTRECVLNTQLAPETPAFDLQQACGTGLQAAFLVANKIALGQIEVGIAGGVDTTSDAPIAFGDGLRKALLELNIAKTAAARLKALTKINIKDLLDAPKNGEPRTGLSMGEHQAITALEWGISREAQDELAASSHQKMAQAYDEGFFDDLITPFMGLDKDNNLRPDSTAEKLAKLRPAFGKGEAATMTAGNSTPLTDGASAVLLASEEWAKANGHEVLAYISFYETAAVDFVNKKEGLLMAPAYAVPRMLNRAGLTLQDFDFYEIHEAFASQVLSTLKAWEDPNFCKNRLGLDMPLGSIDRSKLNVKGSSLAAGHPFAATGGRILATAAKLINQKGTGRALISICAAGGQGVTAIIEK
;
A
#
# COMPACT_ATOMS: atom_id res chain seq x y z
N MET A 1 -16.79 61.27 23.23
CA MET A 1 -15.98 61.36 24.47
C MET A 1 -14.98 60.22 24.36
N SER A 2 -13.82 60.54 23.93
CA SER A 2 -12.57 60.80 24.60
C SER A 2 -11.74 59.54 24.74
N LYS A 3 -10.75 59.30 23.83
CA LYS A 3 -9.29 59.46 23.93
C LYS A 3 -8.65 58.49 24.94
N SER A 4 -7.54 57.76 24.73
CA SER A 4 -6.29 58.00 23.98
C SER A 4 -5.41 56.76 24.11
N THR A 5 -4.71 56.33 23.07
CA THR A 5 -3.24 56.40 22.84
C THR A 5 -2.34 55.92 23.98
N THR A 6 -1.37 55.03 23.77
CA THR A 6 0.02 55.18 23.25
C THR A 6 0.72 53.84 23.41
N ASP A 7 1.47 53.38 22.58
CA ASP A 7 2.80 53.56 21.95
C ASP A 7 3.69 52.33 22.16
N ASN A 8 4.29 51.94 21.08
CA ASN A 8 5.45 51.04 20.90
C ASN A 8 6.72 51.71 21.48
N PRO A 9 7.81 51.02 21.81
CA PRO A 9 8.82 50.88 20.79
C PRO A 9 9.64 49.58 20.76
N ALA A 10 10.23 49.39 19.59
CA ALA A 10 11.27 48.46 19.22
C ALA A 10 12.60 48.67 19.93
N ALA A 11 13.41 47.64 20.08
CA ALA A 11 14.87 47.73 20.11
C ALA A 11 15.51 46.48 19.55
N ASP A 12 16.16 46.71 18.45
CA ASP A 12 17.25 46.09 17.76
C ASP A 12 18.42 45.71 18.69
N GLN A 13 19.12 44.60 18.44
CA GLN A 13 20.58 44.56 18.45
C GLN A 13 21.15 43.27 17.86
N ASN A 14 21.90 43.49 16.80
CA ASN A 14 22.93 42.67 16.18
C ASN A 14 23.98 42.14 17.17
N SER A 15 24.54 40.97 16.89
CA SER A 15 26.00 40.77 17.02
C SER A 15 26.50 39.69 16.09
N GLU A 16 27.52 40.08 15.35
CA GLU A 16 28.26 39.36 14.29
C GLU A 16 29.16 38.24 14.80
N ALA A 17 29.36 37.29 13.87
CA ALA A 17 30.62 36.69 13.43
C ALA A 17 31.57 35.96 14.39
N ALA A 18 31.85 34.71 14.04
CA ALA A 18 33.23 34.21 13.97
C ALA A 18 33.37 33.04 13.00
N VAL A 19 34.13 33.26 11.96
CA VAL A 19 34.67 32.33 10.97
C VAL A 19 35.80 31.52 11.63
N SER A 20 35.82 30.20 11.50
CA SER A 20 37.03 29.43 11.75
C SER A 20 37.20 28.28 10.74
N LYS A 21 38.38 28.28 10.18
CA LYS A 21 38.97 27.61 9.04
C LYS A 21 39.07 26.07 9.17
N THR A 22 38.80 25.40 8.06
CA THR A 22 39.43 24.24 7.46
C THR A 22 40.49 23.44 8.23
N SER A 23 40.31 22.12 8.33
CA SER A 23 41.39 21.14 8.24
C SER A 23 40.91 19.82 7.58
N LYS A 24 41.59 19.45 6.49
CA LYS A 24 41.50 18.16 5.81
C LYS A 24 42.20 17.08 6.67
N PRO A 25 41.73 15.84 6.72
CA PRO A 25 42.57 14.72 7.09
C PRO A 25 43.14 14.00 5.87
N ARG A 26 44.40 13.70 6.03
CA ARG A 26 45.39 13.03 5.18
C ARG A 26 45.10 11.55 5.09
N ALA A 27 45.12 11.00 3.86
CA ALA A 27 45.08 9.58 3.58
C ALA A 27 46.36 8.89 4.03
N THR A 28 46.24 7.78 4.74
CA THR A 28 47.33 6.77 4.88
C THR A 28 46.78 5.44 4.43
N ALA A 29 47.32 5.00 3.30
CA ALA A 29 47.17 3.65 2.78
C ALA A 29 47.96 2.68 3.65
N ARG A 30 47.34 1.57 4.06
CA ARG A 30 48.05 0.40 4.54
C ARG A 30 47.53 -0.85 3.79
N LYS A 31 48.33 -1.32 2.86
CA LYS A 31 48.21 -2.64 2.23
C LYS A 31 48.50 -3.72 3.24
N THR A 32 47.63 -4.69 3.41
CA THR A 32 48.03 -6.06 3.76
C THR A 32 47.11 -7.01 2.99
N ALA A 33 47.69 -7.74 2.09
CA ALA A 33 47.12 -8.89 1.42
C ALA A 33 47.06 -10.08 2.41
N SER A 34 45.91 -10.74 2.45
CA SER A 34 45.80 -12.09 2.99
C SER A 34 44.84 -12.89 2.12
N THR A 35 45.40 -13.80 1.39
CA THR A 35 44.77 -14.86 0.63
C THR A 35 44.13 -15.87 1.59
N THR A 36 42.83 -16.09 1.48
CA THR A 36 42.22 -17.31 2.04
C THR A 36 41.21 -17.87 1.02
N THR A 37 41.53 -19.09 0.63
CA THR A 37 40.81 -20.01 -0.23
C THR A 37 39.45 -20.38 0.35
N PRO A 38 38.35 -20.53 -0.46
CA PRO A 38 37.08 -20.96 0.09
C PRO A 38 37.03 -22.47 0.37
N ALA A 39 36.56 -22.83 1.56
CA ALA A 39 36.31 -24.19 1.97
C ALA A 39 35.05 -24.78 1.31
N LYS A 40 35.19 -26.00 0.77
CA LYS A 40 34.11 -26.85 0.24
C LYS A 40 33.11 -27.26 1.32
N PRO A 41 31.80 -27.39 1.02
CA PRO A 41 30.82 -27.90 1.97
C PRO A 41 30.97 -29.42 2.17
N ARG A 42 30.98 -29.84 3.45
CA ARG A 42 30.97 -31.24 3.87
C ARG A 42 29.59 -31.88 3.53
N ARG A 43 29.65 -33.00 2.82
CA ARG A 43 28.51 -33.90 2.61
C ARG A 43 28.34 -34.79 3.86
N SER A 44 27.14 -34.88 4.40
CA SER A 44 26.71 -35.85 5.39
C SER A 44 26.41 -37.20 4.72
N PRO A 45 26.66 -38.36 5.42
CA PRO A 45 26.57 -39.68 4.78
C PRO A 45 25.13 -40.19 4.68
N VAL A 46 24.81 -40.73 3.50
CA VAL A 46 23.55 -41.44 3.18
C VAL A 46 23.64 -42.83 3.83
N ARG A 47 22.68 -43.15 4.68
CA ARG A 47 22.46 -44.45 5.28
C ARG A 47 21.80 -45.38 4.29
N LYS A 48 22.50 -46.38 3.79
CA LYS A 48 21.96 -47.49 3.00
C LYS A 48 21.15 -48.42 3.90
N THR A 49 19.92 -48.66 3.59
CA THR A 49 19.14 -49.81 4.10
C THR A 49 19.03 -50.86 3.01
N THR A 50 19.48 -52.04 3.36
CA THR A 50 19.51 -53.27 2.59
C THR A 50 18.09 -53.84 2.43
N ALA A 51 17.78 -54.26 1.22
CA ALA A 51 16.60 -55.07 0.88
C ALA A 51 16.83 -56.50 1.33
N SER A 52 15.83 -57.12 1.99
CA SER A 52 15.75 -58.56 2.14
C SER A 52 14.52 -59.08 1.39
N ASN A 53 14.81 -59.95 0.47
CA ASN A 53 13.89 -60.81 -0.26
C ASN A 53 13.32 -61.88 0.66
N SER A 54 12.03 -62.15 0.63
CA SER A 54 11.48 -63.47 0.96
C SER A 54 10.27 -63.78 0.07
N GLN A 55 10.43 -64.83 -0.68
CA GLN A 55 9.42 -65.53 -1.49
C GLN A 55 8.49 -66.41 -0.63
N SER A 56 7.37 -66.70 -1.23
CA SER A 56 6.44 -67.85 -1.13
C SER A 56 5.09 -67.46 -0.48
N THR A 57 3.96 -67.92 -0.87
CA THR A 57 3.49 -69.07 -1.67
C THR A 57 2.03 -68.81 -2.06
N ALA A 58 1.61 -69.36 -3.18
CA ALA A 58 0.26 -69.28 -3.71
C ALA A 58 -0.76 -70.12 -2.89
N ALA A 59 -1.96 -69.56 -2.68
CA ALA A 59 -3.15 -70.34 -2.40
C ALA A 59 -4.34 -69.74 -3.21
N LYS A 60 -4.91 -70.57 -4.05
CA LYS A 60 -6.16 -70.36 -4.80
C LYS A 60 -7.38 -70.46 -3.86
N SER A 61 -8.28 -69.47 -3.92
CA SER A 61 -9.68 -69.69 -3.53
C SER A 61 -10.62 -68.67 -4.13
N LYS A 62 -11.45 -69.13 -5.03
CA LYS A 62 -12.86 -68.85 -5.32
C LYS A 62 -13.40 -67.42 -5.48
N THR A 63 -13.83 -67.23 -6.71
CA THR A 63 -14.86 -66.34 -7.26
C THR A 63 -15.94 -65.87 -6.27
N SER A 64 -16.11 -64.58 -6.11
CA SER A 64 -17.39 -63.95 -5.81
C SER A 64 -17.45 -62.64 -6.62
N THR A 65 -18.40 -62.63 -7.55
CA THR A 65 -18.84 -61.44 -8.29
C THR A 65 -19.32 -60.36 -7.34
N SER A 66 -18.57 -59.25 -7.23
CA SER A 66 -19.07 -58.02 -6.69
C SER A 66 -18.89 -56.93 -7.74
N SER A 67 -20.01 -56.36 -8.13
CA SER A 67 -20.15 -55.21 -9.01
C SER A 67 -19.19 -54.09 -8.62
N SER A 68 -18.18 -53.87 -9.45
CA SER A 68 -17.33 -52.68 -9.39
C SER A 68 -18.16 -51.49 -9.89
N VAL A 69 -18.76 -50.75 -8.95
CA VAL A 69 -19.11 -49.35 -9.21
C VAL A 69 -17.79 -48.62 -9.38
N SER A 70 -17.41 -48.39 -10.63
CA SER A 70 -16.37 -47.49 -11.01
C SER A 70 -16.80 -46.08 -10.54
N GLN A 71 -16.32 -45.68 -9.36
CA GLN A 71 -16.22 -44.25 -9.04
C GLN A 71 -15.19 -43.66 -10.02
N GLU A 72 -15.66 -43.23 -11.18
CA GLU A 72 -14.98 -42.18 -11.92
C GLU A 72 -14.83 -40.99 -10.96
N LYS A 73 -13.63 -40.82 -10.41
CA LYS A 73 -13.22 -39.54 -9.86
C LYS A 73 -13.30 -38.54 -11.01
N ASN A 74 -14.42 -37.84 -11.13
CA ASN A 74 -14.50 -36.59 -11.84
C ASN A 74 -13.44 -35.69 -11.21
N MET A 75 -12.24 -35.69 -11.77
CA MET A 75 -11.35 -34.56 -11.69
C MET A 75 -12.07 -33.46 -12.47
N SER A 76 -12.91 -32.70 -11.77
CA SER A 76 -13.47 -31.46 -12.30
C SER A 76 -12.26 -30.65 -12.80
N GLN A 77 -12.26 -30.36 -14.09
CA GLN A 77 -11.34 -29.40 -14.65
C GLN A 77 -11.53 -28.14 -13.79
N ASN A 78 -10.49 -27.76 -13.04
CA ASN A 78 -10.49 -26.54 -12.23
C ASN A 78 -10.57 -25.37 -13.21
N THR A 79 -11.79 -25.01 -13.62
CA THR A 79 -12.02 -23.78 -14.36
C THR A 79 -11.77 -22.61 -13.42
N VAL A 80 -10.87 -21.72 -13.80
CA VAL A 80 -10.60 -20.48 -13.06
C VAL A 80 -11.90 -19.67 -12.99
N ARG A 81 -12.39 -19.42 -11.78
CA ARG A 81 -13.66 -18.72 -11.55
C ARG A 81 -13.49 -17.21 -11.66
N ARG A 82 -14.54 -16.52 -12.05
CA ARG A 82 -14.58 -15.06 -12.02
C ARG A 82 -14.63 -14.58 -10.57
N VAL A 83 -13.89 -13.52 -10.29
CA VAL A 83 -13.82 -12.91 -8.96
C VAL A 83 -14.61 -11.60 -8.94
N ALA A 84 -15.77 -11.67 -8.29
CA ALA A 84 -16.68 -10.54 -8.15
C ALA A 84 -16.24 -9.58 -7.04
N ILE A 85 -16.31 -8.29 -7.31
CA ILE A 85 -16.26 -7.21 -6.32
C ILE A 85 -17.70 -6.90 -5.94
N ILE A 86 -18.07 -7.22 -4.71
CA ILE A 86 -19.42 -6.99 -4.19
C ILE A 86 -19.56 -5.55 -3.70
N GLY A 87 -18.50 -4.99 -3.10
CA GLY A 87 -18.45 -3.63 -2.68
C GLY A 87 -17.35 -3.36 -1.68
N GLY A 88 -17.39 -2.17 -1.08
CA GLY A 88 -16.39 -1.78 -0.12
C GLY A 88 -16.96 -0.93 1.01
N ASN A 89 -16.11 -0.71 1.99
CA ASN A 89 -16.34 0.24 3.08
C ASN A 89 -15.03 0.86 3.53
N ARG A 90 -15.08 2.08 4.00
CA ARG A 90 -13.98 2.76 4.68
C ARG A 90 -14.51 3.69 5.77
N ILE A 91 -13.68 4.11 6.68
CA ILE A 91 -13.91 5.28 7.49
C ILE A 91 -13.42 6.52 6.74
N PRO A 92 -13.88 7.74 7.06
CA PRO A 92 -13.27 8.97 6.55
C PRO A 92 -11.76 8.97 6.80
N PHE A 93 -10.97 9.46 5.87
CA PHE A 93 -9.54 9.62 6.10
C PHE A 93 -9.28 10.94 6.83
N ALA A 94 -8.46 10.89 7.87
CA ALA A 94 -8.16 12.04 8.71
C ALA A 94 -6.69 12.45 8.58
N ARG A 95 -6.40 13.75 8.63
CA ARG A 95 -5.02 14.24 8.72
C ARG A 95 -4.39 13.77 10.01
N SER A 96 -3.13 13.38 9.93
CA SER A 96 -2.32 12.98 11.08
C SER A 96 -2.35 14.00 12.21
N ASN A 97 -2.28 13.53 13.45
CA ASN A 97 -2.38 14.30 14.68
C ASN A 97 -3.69 15.10 14.81
N GLY A 98 -4.76 14.60 14.16
CA GLY A 98 -6.09 15.19 14.15
C GLY A 98 -7.12 14.36 14.89
N ALA A 99 -8.29 14.16 14.26
CA ALA A 99 -9.45 13.51 14.86
C ALA A 99 -9.18 12.08 15.35
N TYR A 100 -8.27 11.36 14.73
CA TYR A 100 -7.94 9.97 15.07
C TYR A 100 -6.67 9.81 15.92
N PHE A 101 -6.23 10.88 16.60
CA PHE A 101 -5.01 10.84 17.42
C PHE A 101 -5.01 9.73 18.46
N ASN A 102 -6.16 9.38 19.02
CA ASN A 102 -6.33 8.34 20.03
C ASN A 102 -6.84 6.99 19.45
N ALA A 103 -6.93 6.85 18.13
CA ALA A 103 -7.37 5.62 17.49
C ALA A 103 -6.17 4.78 17.05
N SER A 104 -6.15 3.52 17.42
CA SER A 104 -5.18 2.55 16.89
C SER A 104 -5.57 2.01 15.51
N ASN A 105 -4.63 1.34 14.84
CA ASN A 105 -4.94 0.57 13.63
C ASN A 105 -6.09 -0.43 13.87
N MET A 106 -6.10 -1.08 15.03
CA MET A 106 -7.16 -2.05 15.36
C MET A 106 -8.52 -1.39 15.49
N ASP A 107 -8.63 -0.23 16.15
CA ASP A 107 -9.90 0.51 16.29
C ASP A 107 -10.45 0.91 14.93
N MET A 108 -9.62 1.49 14.07
CA MET A 108 -10.00 1.95 12.74
C MET A 108 -10.39 0.81 11.80
N PHE A 109 -9.60 -0.28 11.78
CA PHE A 109 -9.92 -1.40 10.90
C PHE A 109 -11.12 -2.20 11.39
N THR A 110 -11.29 -2.37 12.70
CA THR A 110 -12.50 -2.97 13.30
C THR A 110 -13.75 -2.17 12.94
N ALA A 111 -13.73 -0.84 13.05
CA ALA A 111 -14.83 0.02 12.64
C ALA A 111 -15.15 -0.14 11.14
N THR A 112 -14.12 -0.19 10.30
CA THR A 112 -14.26 -0.41 8.86
C THR A 112 -14.90 -1.77 8.54
N LEU A 113 -14.44 -2.84 9.22
CA LEU A 113 -15.01 -4.18 9.04
C LEU A 113 -16.45 -4.25 9.53
N ASN A 114 -16.78 -3.65 10.69
CA ASN A 114 -18.15 -3.63 11.21
C ASN A 114 -19.11 -2.93 10.24
N GLY A 115 -18.73 -1.79 9.68
CA GLY A 115 -19.53 -1.12 8.65
C GLY A 115 -19.73 -1.96 7.38
N LEU A 116 -18.72 -2.75 6.98
CA LEU A 116 -18.84 -3.69 5.87
C LEU A 116 -19.77 -4.87 6.23
N VAL A 117 -19.59 -5.45 7.42
CA VAL A 117 -20.41 -6.57 7.94
C VAL A 117 -21.87 -6.17 8.03
N GLU A 118 -22.16 -4.97 8.52
CA GLU A 118 -23.52 -4.45 8.61
C GLU A 118 -24.13 -4.22 7.22
N ARG A 119 -23.41 -3.54 6.33
CA ARG A 119 -23.88 -3.21 4.98
C ARG A 119 -24.22 -4.44 4.14
N TYR A 120 -23.41 -5.49 4.25
CA TYR A 120 -23.59 -6.72 3.46
C TYR A 120 -24.20 -7.88 4.26
N GLN A 121 -24.73 -7.62 5.47
CA GLN A 121 -25.44 -8.60 6.30
C GLN A 121 -24.63 -9.88 6.58
N LEU A 122 -23.35 -9.70 6.94
CA LEU A 122 -22.41 -10.81 7.15
C LEU A 122 -22.33 -11.28 8.61
N GLN A 123 -23.23 -10.80 9.49
CA GLN A 123 -23.25 -11.15 10.93
C GLN A 123 -23.38 -12.66 11.11
N GLY A 124 -22.51 -13.24 11.94
CA GLY A 124 -22.45 -14.68 12.21
C GLY A 124 -21.95 -15.54 11.04
N GLN A 125 -21.65 -14.96 9.88
CA GLN A 125 -21.12 -15.72 8.76
C GLN A 125 -19.64 -16.02 8.93
N ARG A 126 -19.23 -17.25 8.63
CA ARG A 126 -17.86 -17.65 8.48
C ARG A 126 -17.42 -17.35 7.05
N LEU A 127 -16.53 -16.40 6.86
CA LEU A 127 -15.92 -16.12 5.56
C LEU A 127 -14.74 -17.07 5.29
N GLY A 128 -14.37 -17.20 4.03
CA GLY A 128 -13.21 -17.99 3.64
C GLY A 128 -11.91 -17.43 4.21
N GLU A 129 -11.73 -16.09 4.15
CA GLU A 129 -10.55 -15.42 4.71
C GLU A 129 -10.72 -13.89 4.78
N VAL A 130 -10.02 -13.25 5.73
CA VAL A 130 -9.81 -11.80 5.74
C VAL A 130 -8.31 -11.52 5.63
N VAL A 131 -7.90 -10.75 4.64
CA VAL A 131 -6.50 -10.36 4.40
C VAL A 131 -6.39 -8.86 4.44
N ALA A 132 -5.55 -8.33 5.34
CA ALA A 132 -5.30 -6.90 5.41
C ALA A 132 -3.88 -6.63 5.94
N GLY A 133 -3.56 -5.38 6.20
CA GLY A 133 -2.30 -5.04 6.82
C GLY A 133 -2.15 -3.57 7.09
N ALA A 134 -1.01 -3.22 7.70
CA ALA A 134 -0.60 -1.86 7.97
C ALA A 134 0.91 -1.73 7.74
N VAL A 135 1.33 -0.56 7.29
CA VAL A 135 2.76 -0.23 7.14
C VAL A 135 3.37 0.09 8.49
N LEU A 136 2.66 0.88 9.29
CA LEU A 136 3.05 1.26 10.64
C LEU A 136 2.28 0.41 11.67
N LYS A 137 2.94 -0.62 12.22
CA LYS A 137 2.34 -1.50 13.24
C LYS A 137 3.17 -1.49 14.52
N HIS A 138 2.50 -1.45 15.66
CA HIS A 138 3.12 -1.73 16.94
C HIS A 138 3.46 -3.23 17.07
N SER A 139 4.45 -3.55 17.91
CA SER A 139 4.79 -4.95 18.22
C SER A 139 3.65 -5.70 18.92
N ARG A 140 2.72 -4.98 19.58
CA ARG A 140 1.50 -5.56 20.17
C ARG A 140 0.50 -6.05 19.11
N ASP A 141 0.54 -5.50 17.89
CA ASP A 141 -0.38 -5.81 16.79
C ASP A 141 0.14 -7.04 16.01
N PHE A 142 0.36 -8.13 16.70
CA PHE A 142 1.07 -9.32 16.20
C PHE A 142 0.39 -9.94 14.97
N ASN A 143 -0.92 -10.17 15.01
CA ASN A 143 -1.78 -10.50 13.88
C ASN A 143 -3.01 -9.58 13.94
N MET A 144 -2.80 -8.34 13.58
CA MET A 144 -3.78 -7.27 13.69
C MET A 144 -5.11 -7.63 12.99
N THR A 145 -5.03 -8.13 11.76
CA THR A 145 -6.22 -8.48 10.98
C THR A 145 -7.05 -9.54 11.67
N ARG A 146 -6.41 -10.53 12.29
CA ARG A 146 -7.12 -11.57 13.03
C ARG A 146 -7.80 -11.02 14.29
N GLU A 147 -7.12 -10.17 15.04
CA GLU A 147 -7.70 -9.51 16.22
C GLU A 147 -8.90 -8.61 15.82
N CYS A 148 -8.79 -7.89 14.70
CA CYS A 148 -9.91 -7.10 14.19
C CYS A 148 -11.12 -7.99 13.85
N VAL A 149 -10.92 -9.14 13.19
CA VAL A 149 -12.01 -10.10 12.90
C VAL A 149 -12.69 -10.55 14.19
N LEU A 150 -11.92 -10.88 15.24
CA LEU A 150 -12.46 -11.30 16.56
C LEU A 150 -13.25 -10.19 17.27
N ASN A 151 -13.00 -8.94 16.91
CA ASN A 151 -13.73 -7.77 17.42
C ASN A 151 -14.96 -7.40 16.59
N THR A 152 -15.29 -8.18 15.54
CA THR A 152 -16.47 -7.96 14.70
C THR A 152 -17.57 -8.97 14.99
N GLN A 153 -18.71 -8.83 14.30
CA GLN A 153 -19.81 -9.80 14.32
C GLN A 153 -19.66 -10.94 13.30
N LEU A 154 -18.51 -11.06 12.63
CA LEU A 154 -18.21 -12.26 11.83
C LEU A 154 -18.08 -13.49 12.72
N ALA A 155 -18.34 -14.68 12.17
CA ALA A 155 -18.04 -15.91 12.91
C ALA A 155 -16.55 -15.96 13.27
N PRO A 156 -16.20 -16.25 14.53
CA PRO A 156 -14.81 -16.24 15.00
C PRO A 156 -13.93 -17.32 14.34
N GLU A 157 -14.52 -18.26 13.63
CA GLU A 157 -13.82 -19.25 12.81
C GLU A 157 -13.35 -18.71 11.45
N THR A 158 -13.63 -17.43 11.12
CA THR A 158 -13.13 -16.77 9.92
C THR A 158 -11.61 -16.58 10.02
N PRO A 159 -10.79 -17.26 9.21
CA PRO A 159 -9.34 -17.09 9.26
C PRO A 159 -8.93 -15.71 8.78
N ALA A 160 -7.81 -15.19 9.31
CA ALA A 160 -7.30 -13.90 8.90
C ALA A 160 -5.78 -13.80 9.10
N PHE A 161 -5.10 -13.01 8.26
CA PHE A 161 -3.67 -12.72 8.41
C PHE A 161 -3.28 -11.36 7.85
N ASP A 162 -2.10 -10.90 8.28
CA ASP A 162 -1.52 -9.63 7.84
C ASP A 162 -0.56 -9.81 6.68
N LEU A 163 -0.55 -8.80 5.79
CA LEU A 163 0.51 -8.61 4.81
C LEU A 163 0.96 -7.14 4.79
N GLN A 164 2.10 -6.86 4.13
CA GLN A 164 2.57 -5.49 3.96
C GLN A 164 3.32 -5.33 2.64
N GLN A 165 2.86 -4.38 1.83
CA GLN A 165 3.51 -3.94 0.59
C GLN A 165 3.41 -2.42 0.45
N ALA A 166 3.73 -1.70 1.52
CA ALA A 166 3.64 -0.24 1.59
C ALA A 166 2.27 0.27 1.08
N CYS A 167 2.24 1.28 0.22
CA CYS A 167 1.00 1.86 -0.34
C CYS A 167 0.16 0.86 -1.16
N GLY A 168 0.77 -0.22 -1.65
CA GLY A 168 0.10 -1.28 -2.42
C GLY A 168 -0.63 -2.32 -1.58
N THR A 169 -0.48 -2.31 -0.24
CA THR A 169 -0.95 -3.37 0.68
C THR A 169 -2.41 -3.76 0.45
N GLY A 170 -3.33 -2.79 0.43
CA GLY A 170 -4.76 -3.10 0.31
C GLY A 170 -5.14 -3.71 -1.04
N LEU A 171 -4.52 -3.28 -2.13
CA LEU A 171 -4.76 -3.87 -3.45
C LEU A 171 -4.11 -5.25 -3.57
N GLN A 172 -2.91 -5.45 -3.01
CA GLN A 172 -2.26 -6.76 -2.95
C GLN A 172 -3.06 -7.76 -2.09
N ALA A 173 -3.67 -7.30 -0.99
CA ALA A 173 -4.59 -8.10 -0.20
C ALA A 173 -5.77 -8.60 -1.05
N ALA A 174 -6.34 -7.72 -1.90
CA ALA A 174 -7.41 -8.11 -2.81
C ALA A 174 -6.97 -9.20 -3.79
N PHE A 175 -5.74 -9.15 -4.31
CA PHE A 175 -5.23 -10.19 -5.21
C PHE A 175 -5.05 -11.53 -4.51
N LEU A 176 -4.60 -11.56 -3.25
CA LEU A 176 -4.48 -12.83 -2.51
C LEU A 176 -5.84 -13.47 -2.25
N VAL A 177 -6.84 -12.70 -1.85
CA VAL A 177 -8.22 -13.18 -1.70
C VAL A 177 -8.78 -13.63 -3.06
N ALA A 178 -8.60 -12.81 -4.11
CA ALA A 178 -9.05 -13.11 -5.46
C ALA A 178 -8.47 -14.41 -6.00
N ASN A 179 -7.18 -14.67 -5.79
CA ASN A 179 -6.52 -15.91 -6.20
C ASN A 179 -7.17 -17.15 -5.56
N LYS A 180 -7.48 -17.09 -4.28
CA LYS A 180 -8.13 -18.20 -3.58
C LYS A 180 -9.56 -18.43 -4.07
N ILE A 181 -10.31 -17.37 -4.36
CA ILE A 181 -11.64 -17.45 -4.96
C ILE A 181 -11.55 -18.04 -6.37
N ALA A 182 -10.66 -17.52 -7.21
CA ALA A 182 -10.48 -17.99 -8.59
C ALA A 182 -10.11 -19.48 -8.67
N LEU A 183 -9.31 -19.96 -7.72
CA LEU A 183 -8.91 -21.37 -7.61
C LEU A 183 -9.94 -22.25 -6.88
N GLY A 184 -11.09 -21.72 -6.47
CA GLY A 184 -12.11 -22.46 -5.75
C GLY A 184 -11.76 -22.90 -4.34
N GLN A 185 -10.77 -22.28 -3.71
CA GLN A 185 -10.37 -22.60 -2.34
C GLN A 185 -11.28 -21.96 -1.30
N ILE A 186 -11.81 -20.77 -1.61
CA ILE A 186 -12.81 -20.05 -0.82
C ILE A 186 -13.88 -19.48 -1.74
N GLU A 187 -15.06 -19.18 -1.18
CA GLU A 187 -16.18 -18.59 -1.92
C GLU A 187 -16.22 -17.06 -1.76
N VAL A 188 -15.86 -16.58 -0.59
CA VAL A 188 -15.97 -15.16 -0.20
C VAL A 188 -14.85 -14.80 0.77
N GLY A 189 -14.36 -13.58 0.67
CA GLY A 189 -13.35 -13.04 1.57
C GLY A 189 -13.32 -11.51 1.56
N ILE A 190 -12.67 -10.95 2.57
CA ILE A 190 -12.47 -9.50 2.70
C ILE A 190 -10.99 -9.19 2.53
N ALA A 191 -10.71 -8.14 1.74
CA ALA A 191 -9.39 -7.59 1.60
C ALA A 191 -9.36 -6.13 2.07
N GLY A 192 -8.27 -5.68 2.70
CA GLY A 192 -8.23 -4.30 3.17
C GLY A 192 -6.86 -3.83 3.63
N GLY A 193 -6.87 -2.70 4.31
CA GLY A 193 -5.70 -2.13 4.92
C GLY A 193 -6.03 -0.94 5.80
N VAL A 194 -5.11 -0.61 6.68
CA VAL A 194 -5.22 0.49 7.64
C VAL A 194 -3.85 1.07 7.90
N ASP A 195 -3.76 2.35 8.14
CA ASP A 195 -2.56 2.97 8.72
C ASP A 195 -2.94 4.17 9.59
N THR A 196 -2.14 4.39 10.62
CA THR A 196 -2.11 5.64 11.38
C THR A 196 -0.68 6.12 11.53
N THR A 197 -0.48 7.39 11.22
CA THR A 197 0.76 8.11 11.52
C THR A 197 0.66 8.88 12.83
N SER A 198 -0.55 9.02 13.37
CA SER A 198 -0.82 9.63 14.69
C SER A 198 -0.44 8.69 15.84
N ASP A 199 -0.75 7.38 15.73
CA ASP A 199 -0.31 6.34 16.68
C ASP A 199 0.95 5.65 16.12
N ALA A 200 2.02 6.42 15.89
CA ALA A 200 3.26 5.89 15.32
C ALA A 200 3.95 4.91 16.28
N PRO A 201 4.44 3.73 15.81
CA PRO A 201 5.07 2.72 16.66
C PRO A 201 6.48 3.14 17.08
N ILE A 202 6.59 3.98 18.11
CA ILE A 202 7.87 4.36 18.71
C ILE A 202 8.41 3.16 19.49
N ALA A 203 9.61 2.71 19.17
CA ALA A 203 10.29 1.58 19.81
C ALA A 203 11.50 2.05 20.63
N PHE A 204 12.07 1.15 21.39
CA PHE A 204 13.38 1.37 21.99
C PHE A 204 14.48 1.28 20.92
N GLY A 205 15.43 2.18 20.96
CA GLY A 205 16.63 2.09 20.14
C GLY A 205 17.41 0.78 20.41
N ASP A 206 18.18 0.35 19.42
CA ASP A 206 18.86 -0.96 19.44
C ASP A 206 19.75 -1.16 20.68
N GLY A 207 20.43 -0.12 21.12
CA GLY A 207 21.30 -0.18 22.32
C GLY A 207 20.51 -0.46 23.58
N LEU A 208 19.43 0.30 23.84
CA LEU A 208 18.56 0.08 24.98
C LEU A 208 17.86 -1.27 24.92
N ARG A 209 17.31 -1.63 23.75
CA ARG A 209 16.64 -2.92 23.54
C ARG A 209 17.54 -4.11 23.84
N LYS A 210 18.78 -4.10 23.33
CA LYS A 210 19.77 -5.16 23.60
C LYS A 210 20.18 -5.21 25.07
N ALA A 211 20.39 -4.06 25.72
CA ALA A 211 20.69 -4.00 27.14
C ALA A 211 19.56 -4.58 27.99
N LEU A 212 18.29 -4.28 27.69
CA LEU A 212 17.12 -4.84 28.38
C LEU A 212 17.03 -6.37 28.21
N LEU A 213 17.30 -6.88 27.00
CA LEU A 213 17.34 -8.33 26.74
C LEU A 213 18.47 -9.01 27.52
N GLU A 214 19.67 -8.40 27.56
CA GLU A 214 20.80 -8.92 28.37
C GLU A 214 20.49 -8.89 29.88
N LEU A 215 19.81 -7.83 30.36
CA LEU A 215 19.34 -7.75 31.74
C LEU A 215 18.39 -8.89 32.11
N ASN A 216 17.48 -9.23 31.20
CA ASN A 216 16.51 -10.30 31.43
C ASN A 216 17.15 -11.67 31.56
N ILE A 217 18.26 -11.94 30.85
CA ILE A 217 18.99 -13.23 30.90
C ILE A 217 20.14 -13.26 31.93
N ALA A 218 20.51 -12.11 32.48
CA ALA A 218 21.66 -11.99 33.41
C ALA A 218 21.36 -12.64 34.77
N LYS A 219 22.17 -13.66 35.14
CA LYS A 219 22.04 -14.42 36.38
C LYS A 219 22.74 -13.77 37.56
N THR A 220 23.66 -12.84 37.36
CA THR A 220 24.45 -12.19 38.42
C THR A 220 24.28 -10.68 38.41
N ALA A 221 24.45 -10.04 39.58
CA ALA A 221 24.42 -8.61 39.73
C ALA A 221 25.49 -7.91 38.89
N ALA A 222 26.68 -8.47 38.79
CA ALA A 222 27.76 -7.95 37.96
C ALA A 222 27.40 -7.97 36.46
N ALA A 223 26.76 -9.05 35.97
CA ALA A 223 26.29 -9.14 34.59
C ALA A 223 25.17 -8.12 34.30
N ARG A 224 24.26 -7.90 35.25
CA ARG A 224 23.22 -6.86 35.14
C ARG A 224 23.80 -5.45 35.06
N LEU A 225 24.76 -5.14 35.93
CA LEU A 225 25.42 -3.82 35.91
C LEU A 225 26.16 -3.62 34.58
N LYS A 226 26.86 -4.64 34.09
CA LYS A 226 27.54 -4.59 32.78
C LYS A 226 26.57 -4.35 31.62
N ALA A 227 25.35 -4.92 31.65
CA ALA A 227 24.36 -4.67 30.63
C ALA A 227 23.88 -3.19 30.65
N LEU A 228 23.69 -2.62 31.84
CA LEU A 228 23.29 -1.20 31.99
C LEU A 228 24.33 -0.21 31.45
N THR A 229 25.63 -0.51 31.56
CA THR A 229 26.69 0.37 31.01
C THR A 229 26.71 0.45 29.51
N LYS A 230 25.97 -0.42 28.80
CA LYS A 230 25.83 -0.41 27.33
C LYS A 230 24.78 0.56 26.83
N ILE A 231 23.96 1.09 27.72
CA ILE A 231 22.87 2.02 27.34
C ILE A 231 23.47 3.35 26.90
N ASN A 232 23.19 3.74 25.66
CA ASN A 232 23.55 5.05 25.14
C ASN A 232 22.30 5.94 25.17
N ILE A 233 22.38 7.06 25.91
CA ILE A 233 21.26 8.02 26.04
C ILE A 233 20.83 8.62 24.68
N LYS A 234 21.76 8.67 23.71
CA LYS A 234 21.45 9.18 22.36
C LYS A 234 20.68 8.17 21.48
N ASP A 235 20.57 6.91 21.91
CA ASP A 235 19.93 5.81 21.20
C ASP A 235 18.87 5.14 22.10
N LEU A 236 18.04 5.97 22.75
CA LEU A 236 16.97 5.45 23.62
C LEU A 236 15.70 5.09 22.87
N LEU A 237 15.35 5.89 21.86
CA LEU A 237 14.12 5.75 21.10
C LEU A 237 14.42 5.56 19.61
N ASP A 238 13.64 4.71 18.97
CA ASP A 238 13.60 4.53 17.52
C ASP A 238 12.16 4.83 17.03
N ALA A 239 12.04 5.89 16.25
CA ALA A 239 10.78 6.28 15.63
C ALA A 239 10.78 5.91 14.14
N PRO A 240 9.62 5.55 13.57
CA PRO A 240 9.52 5.30 12.14
C PRO A 240 10.05 6.48 11.33
N LYS A 241 10.96 6.21 10.40
CA LYS A 241 11.52 7.21 9.51
C LYS A 241 10.73 7.23 8.22
N ASN A 242 10.29 8.42 7.82
CA ASN A 242 9.66 8.62 6.51
C ASN A 242 10.75 8.69 5.42
N GLY A 243 11.44 7.57 5.19
CA GLY A 243 12.53 7.53 4.22
C GLY A 243 12.94 6.11 3.86
N GLU A 244 13.42 5.95 2.64
CA GLU A 244 13.94 4.68 2.15
C GLU A 244 15.23 4.29 2.89
N PRO A 245 15.31 3.09 3.48
CA PRO A 245 16.50 2.67 4.25
C PRO A 245 17.80 2.66 3.43
N ARG A 246 17.71 2.45 2.11
CA ARG A 246 18.85 2.35 1.20
C ARG A 246 19.44 3.70 0.81
N THR A 247 18.62 4.75 0.76
CA THR A 247 19.04 6.08 0.29
C THR A 247 19.00 7.13 1.40
N GLY A 248 18.21 6.90 2.45
CA GLY A 248 17.92 7.86 3.51
C GLY A 248 17.00 9.01 3.07
N LEU A 249 16.57 9.04 1.79
CA LEU A 249 15.67 10.06 1.26
C LEU A 249 14.21 9.66 1.52
N SER A 250 13.39 10.66 1.81
CA SER A 250 11.93 10.50 1.90
C SER A 250 11.30 10.25 0.52
N MET A 251 10.05 9.75 0.51
CA MET A 251 9.27 9.57 -0.72
C MET A 251 9.18 10.86 -1.53
N GLY A 252 8.95 11.99 -0.84
CA GLY A 252 8.86 13.31 -1.49
C GLY A 252 10.19 13.79 -2.06
N GLU A 253 11.32 13.53 -1.41
CA GLU A 253 12.65 13.86 -1.94
C GLU A 253 13.00 13.02 -3.16
N HIS A 254 12.69 11.72 -3.15
CA HIS A 254 12.81 10.87 -4.34
C HIS A 254 11.93 11.37 -5.49
N GLN A 255 10.68 11.72 -5.18
CA GLN A 255 9.78 12.20 -6.23
C GLN A 255 10.17 13.58 -6.76
N ALA A 256 10.78 14.44 -5.95
CA ALA A 256 11.30 15.73 -6.43
C ALA A 256 12.42 15.54 -7.46
N ILE A 257 13.29 14.53 -7.28
CA ILE A 257 14.30 14.17 -8.28
C ILE A 257 13.61 13.69 -9.57
N THR A 258 12.63 12.78 -9.46
CA THR A 258 11.88 12.26 -10.62
C THR A 258 11.11 13.37 -11.34
N ALA A 259 10.47 14.29 -10.59
CA ALA A 259 9.75 15.42 -11.18
C ALA A 259 10.67 16.32 -12.02
N LEU A 260 11.89 16.55 -11.54
CA LEU A 260 12.91 17.32 -12.27
C LEU A 260 13.40 16.56 -13.52
N GLU A 261 13.70 15.28 -13.40
CA GLU A 261 14.15 14.43 -14.52
C GLU A 261 13.11 14.39 -15.66
N TRP A 262 11.83 14.29 -15.29
CA TRP A 262 10.74 14.26 -16.26
C TRP A 262 10.24 15.66 -16.66
N GLY A 263 10.82 16.74 -16.13
CA GLY A 263 10.43 18.11 -16.44
C GLY A 263 8.94 18.37 -16.15
N ILE A 264 8.46 17.94 -14.97
CA ILE A 264 7.07 18.15 -14.57
C ILE A 264 6.94 19.55 -13.99
N SER A 265 6.14 20.40 -14.64
CA SER A 265 5.97 21.79 -14.22
C SER A 265 5.18 21.92 -12.93
N ARG A 266 5.35 23.04 -12.26
CA ARG A 266 4.63 23.40 -11.04
C ARG A 266 3.12 23.57 -11.32
N GLU A 267 2.79 24.23 -12.41
CA GLU A 267 1.44 24.53 -12.84
C GLU A 267 0.64 23.24 -13.07
N ALA A 268 1.19 22.28 -13.84
CA ALA A 268 0.54 21.00 -14.09
C ALA A 268 0.27 20.19 -12.80
N GLN A 269 1.19 20.28 -11.83
CA GLN A 269 1.00 19.64 -10.52
C GLN A 269 -0.12 20.29 -9.71
N ASP A 270 -0.17 21.62 -9.68
CA ASP A 270 -1.19 22.37 -8.95
C ASP A 270 -2.58 22.23 -9.59
N GLU A 271 -2.66 22.19 -10.93
CA GLU A 271 -3.89 21.90 -11.67
C GLU A 271 -4.46 20.51 -11.35
N LEU A 272 -3.61 19.48 -11.34
CA LEU A 272 -4.02 18.12 -10.98
C LEU A 272 -4.53 18.06 -9.53
N ALA A 273 -3.82 18.72 -8.61
CA ALA A 273 -4.21 18.75 -7.20
C ALA A 273 -5.54 19.48 -6.99
N ALA A 274 -5.72 20.65 -7.60
CA ALA A 274 -6.98 21.41 -7.55
C ALA A 274 -8.13 20.57 -8.11
N SER A 275 -7.94 19.94 -9.28
CA SER A 275 -8.92 19.07 -9.91
C SER A 275 -9.32 17.89 -9.02
N SER A 276 -8.38 17.24 -8.34
CA SER A 276 -8.66 16.14 -7.40
C SER A 276 -9.58 16.60 -6.26
N HIS A 277 -9.31 17.75 -5.66
CA HIS A 277 -10.14 18.31 -4.59
C HIS A 277 -11.54 18.69 -5.08
N GLN A 278 -11.65 19.35 -6.24
CA GLN A 278 -12.93 19.77 -6.81
C GLN A 278 -13.82 18.57 -7.18
N LYS A 279 -13.25 17.55 -7.85
CA LYS A 279 -13.96 16.31 -8.20
C LYS A 279 -14.46 15.56 -6.97
N MET A 280 -13.64 15.50 -5.89
CA MET A 280 -14.06 14.84 -4.68
C MET A 280 -15.14 15.62 -3.93
N ALA A 281 -15.06 16.93 -3.88
CA ALA A 281 -16.12 17.78 -3.31
C ALA A 281 -17.44 17.54 -4.04
N GLN A 282 -17.43 17.59 -5.37
CA GLN A 282 -18.61 17.29 -6.20
C GLN A 282 -19.13 15.86 -5.92
N ALA A 283 -18.26 14.87 -5.79
CA ALA A 283 -18.66 13.50 -5.50
C ALA A 283 -19.34 13.35 -4.13
N TYR A 284 -18.93 14.12 -3.11
CA TYR A 284 -19.62 14.21 -1.84
C TYR A 284 -21.00 14.89 -1.96
N ASP A 285 -21.09 15.96 -2.74
CA ASP A 285 -22.37 16.67 -2.96
C ASP A 285 -23.38 15.82 -3.76
N GLU A 286 -22.89 14.94 -4.64
CA GLU A 286 -23.68 13.96 -5.39
C GLU A 286 -24.06 12.71 -4.56
N GLY A 287 -23.61 12.57 -3.30
CA GLY A 287 -23.84 11.38 -2.49
C GLY A 287 -23.08 10.12 -2.96
N PHE A 288 -22.05 10.28 -3.80
CA PHE A 288 -21.31 9.13 -4.35
C PHE A 288 -20.68 8.26 -3.27
N PHE A 289 -20.31 8.82 -2.12
CA PHE A 289 -19.62 8.11 -1.06
C PHE A 289 -20.56 7.58 0.05
N ASP A 290 -21.86 7.81 0.01
CA ASP A 290 -22.81 7.49 1.09
C ASP A 290 -22.86 6.01 1.44
N ASP A 291 -22.70 5.12 0.45
CA ASP A 291 -22.65 3.67 0.60
C ASP A 291 -21.22 3.10 0.67
N LEU A 292 -20.21 3.95 0.68
CA LEU A 292 -18.79 3.56 0.78
C LEU A 292 -18.12 4.00 2.08
N ILE A 293 -18.76 4.86 2.87
CA ILE A 293 -18.20 5.44 4.08
C ILE A 293 -19.08 5.09 5.30
N THR A 294 -18.42 4.69 6.38
CA THR A 294 -19.00 4.58 7.72
C THR A 294 -18.41 5.71 8.57
N PRO A 295 -19.23 6.60 9.16
CA PRO A 295 -18.75 7.64 10.06
C PRO A 295 -17.95 7.06 11.22
N PHE A 296 -16.88 7.75 11.63
CA PHE A 296 -16.02 7.29 12.72
C PHE A 296 -15.49 8.49 13.52
N MET A 297 -15.54 8.41 14.85
CA MET A 297 -15.03 9.42 15.80
C MET A 297 -15.41 10.86 15.43
N GLY A 298 -16.67 11.08 15.02
CA GLY A 298 -17.20 12.41 14.69
C GLY A 298 -16.87 12.93 13.29
N LEU A 299 -16.20 12.16 12.47
CA LEU A 299 -16.03 12.46 11.05
C LEU A 299 -17.01 11.64 10.18
N ASP A 300 -17.62 12.30 9.21
CA ASP A 300 -18.48 11.74 8.16
C ASP A 300 -17.87 11.91 6.76
N LYS A 301 -16.89 12.81 6.61
CA LYS A 301 -16.17 13.14 5.37
C LYS A 301 -14.66 13.20 5.59
N ASP A 302 -13.91 13.02 4.53
CA ASP A 302 -12.44 13.16 4.54
C ASP A 302 -12.04 14.58 4.97
N ASN A 303 -11.30 14.72 6.06
CA ASN A 303 -10.99 16.06 6.60
C ASN A 303 -9.80 16.76 5.92
N ASN A 304 -9.15 16.09 4.96
CA ASN A 304 -8.14 16.72 4.12
C ASN A 304 -8.76 17.49 2.93
N LEU A 305 -10.01 17.22 2.58
CA LEU A 305 -10.70 17.84 1.46
C LEU A 305 -10.72 19.38 1.58
N ARG A 306 -10.40 20.05 0.47
CA ARG A 306 -10.41 21.51 0.31
C ARG A 306 -11.22 21.85 -0.95
N PRO A 307 -12.55 22.01 -0.85
CA PRO A 307 -13.42 22.26 -2.01
C PRO A 307 -13.06 23.52 -2.78
N ASP A 308 -12.48 24.49 -2.10
CA ASP A 308 -12.08 25.79 -2.64
C ASP A 308 -10.64 25.83 -3.21
N SER A 309 -10.01 24.66 -3.41
CA SER A 309 -8.69 24.57 -4.02
C SER A 309 -8.71 25.01 -5.48
N THR A 310 -7.79 25.89 -5.84
CA THR A 310 -7.54 26.31 -7.23
C THR A 310 -6.03 26.34 -7.50
N ALA A 311 -5.64 26.23 -8.78
CA ALA A 311 -4.23 26.29 -9.17
C ALA A 311 -3.56 27.61 -8.70
N GLU A 312 -4.30 28.76 -8.76
CA GLU A 312 -3.78 30.07 -8.32
C GLU A 312 -3.58 30.14 -6.81
N LYS A 313 -4.40 29.45 -6.01
CA LYS A 313 -4.20 29.36 -4.55
C LYS A 313 -3.00 28.48 -4.24
N LEU A 314 -2.86 27.34 -4.92
CA LEU A 314 -1.77 26.40 -4.74
C LEU A 314 -0.42 26.99 -5.19
N ALA A 315 -0.40 27.78 -6.26
CA ALA A 315 0.79 28.48 -6.77
C ALA A 315 1.50 29.36 -5.73
N LYS A 316 0.77 29.85 -4.71
CA LYS A 316 1.32 30.66 -3.61
C LYS A 316 2.08 29.86 -2.55
N LEU A 317 1.98 28.51 -2.58
CA LEU A 317 2.65 27.66 -1.60
C LEU A 317 4.14 27.53 -1.92
N ARG A 318 4.95 27.50 -0.85
CA ARG A 318 6.39 27.28 -0.97
C ARG A 318 6.66 25.79 -1.24
N PRO A 319 7.73 25.46 -1.99
CA PRO A 319 8.17 24.08 -2.15
C PRO A 319 8.40 23.39 -0.80
N ALA A 320 7.91 22.17 -0.67
CA ALA A 320 8.10 21.27 0.47
C ALA A 320 9.22 20.25 0.21
N PHE A 321 9.42 19.89 -1.07
CA PHE A 321 10.43 18.93 -1.51
C PHE A 321 11.24 19.49 -2.68
N GLY A 322 12.51 19.11 -2.76
CA GLY A 322 13.46 19.68 -3.70
C GLY A 322 14.18 20.90 -3.13
N LYS A 323 15.14 21.45 -3.86
CA LYS A 323 15.95 22.62 -3.46
C LYS A 323 16.10 23.59 -4.62
N GLY A 324 16.21 24.88 -4.32
CA GLY A 324 16.44 25.95 -5.28
C GLY A 324 15.20 26.28 -6.13
N GLU A 325 15.41 27.04 -7.19
CA GLU A 325 14.36 27.54 -8.08
C GLU A 325 13.64 26.43 -8.89
N ALA A 326 14.30 25.29 -9.09
CA ALA A 326 13.74 24.16 -9.80
C ALA A 326 12.79 23.30 -8.93
N ALA A 327 12.61 23.62 -7.63
CA ALA A 327 11.72 22.87 -6.75
C ALA A 327 10.24 23.20 -7.05
N THR A 328 9.47 22.18 -7.48
CA THR A 328 8.08 22.35 -7.90
C THR A 328 7.06 21.72 -6.97
N MET A 329 7.48 20.80 -6.08
CA MET A 329 6.58 20.05 -5.21
C MET A 329 6.30 20.78 -3.91
N THR A 330 5.03 20.96 -3.58
CA THR A 330 4.53 21.66 -2.39
C THR A 330 3.68 20.76 -1.52
N ALA A 331 3.33 21.21 -0.33
CA ALA A 331 2.34 20.53 0.50
C ALA A 331 0.94 20.45 -0.16
N GLY A 332 0.63 21.34 -1.11
CA GLY A 332 -0.67 21.37 -1.79
C GLY A 332 -0.78 20.41 -2.96
N ASN A 333 0.34 20.01 -3.57
CA ASN A 333 0.37 19.03 -4.66
C ASN A 333 1.01 17.69 -4.24
N SER A 334 1.02 17.43 -2.93
CA SER A 334 1.51 16.21 -2.26
C SER A 334 0.48 15.74 -1.25
N THR A 335 0.32 14.42 -1.07
CA THR A 335 -0.57 13.90 -0.03
C THR A 335 -0.02 14.21 1.37
N PRO A 336 -0.87 14.60 2.34
CA PRO A 336 -0.45 14.70 3.72
C PRO A 336 -0.36 13.32 4.37
N LEU A 337 0.35 13.21 5.48
CA LEU A 337 0.26 12.08 6.39
C LEU A 337 -1.17 11.98 6.93
N THR A 338 -1.75 10.79 6.87
CA THR A 338 -3.15 10.55 7.21
C THR A 338 -3.35 9.23 7.92
N ASP A 339 -4.46 9.15 8.63
CA ASP A 339 -4.96 8.00 9.36
C ASP A 339 -6.24 7.51 8.68
N GLY A 340 -6.46 6.20 8.60
CA GLY A 340 -7.69 5.65 8.04
C GLY A 340 -7.60 4.18 7.66
N ALA A 341 -8.75 3.60 7.36
CA ALA A 341 -8.90 2.19 7.00
C ALA A 341 -9.90 1.99 5.88
N SER A 342 -9.70 0.97 5.06
CA SER A 342 -10.62 0.54 4.01
C SER A 342 -10.66 -0.97 3.86
N ALA A 343 -11.79 -1.51 3.42
CA ALA A 343 -11.98 -2.93 3.13
C ALA A 343 -12.88 -3.12 1.90
N VAL A 344 -12.70 -4.22 1.18
CA VAL A 344 -13.54 -4.65 0.05
C VAL A 344 -13.97 -6.08 0.24
N LEU A 345 -15.23 -6.38 -0.11
CA LEU A 345 -15.80 -7.72 -0.12
C LEU A 345 -15.67 -8.31 -1.52
N LEU A 346 -14.99 -9.44 -1.60
CA LEU A 346 -14.77 -10.21 -2.83
C LEU A 346 -15.43 -11.57 -2.71
N ALA A 347 -16.02 -12.07 -3.79
CA ALA A 347 -16.67 -13.36 -3.80
C ALA A 347 -16.58 -14.04 -5.16
N SER A 348 -16.92 -15.34 -5.20
CA SER A 348 -17.27 -15.99 -6.45
C SER A 348 -18.62 -15.44 -6.95
N GLU A 349 -18.84 -15.48 -8.26
CA GLU A 349 -20.10 -15.03 -8.86
C GLU A 349 -21.27 -15.88 -8.32
N GLU A 350 -21.04 -17.16 -8.10
CA GLU A 350 -22.01 -18.12 -7.56
C GLU A 350 -22.43 -17.74 -6.13
N TRP A 351 -21.45 -17.39 -5.28
CA TRP A 351 -21.73 -16.96 -3.91
C TRP A 351 -22.52 -15.64 -3.89
N ALA A 352 -22.12 -14.67 -4.72
CA ALA A 352 -22.82 -13.40 -4.84
C ALA A 352 -24.29 -13.59 -5.19
N LYS A 353 -24.56 -14.41 -6.22
CA LYS A 353 -25.92 -14.75 -6.68
C LYS A 353 -26.73 -15.49 -5.60
N ALA A 354 -26.12 -16.48 -4.94
CA ALA A 354 -26.78 -17.28 -3.91
C ALA A 354 -27.16 -16.46 -2.66
N ASN A 355 -26.42 -15.40 -2.36
CA ASN A 355 -26.66 -14.50 -1.22
C ASN A 355 -27.38 -13.20 -1.62
N GLY A 356 -27.82 -13.05 -2.88
CA GLY A 356 -28.58 -11.90 -3.33
C GLY A 356 -27.79 -10.60 -3.44
N HIS A 357 -26.45 -10.69 -3.55
CA HIS A 357 -25.59 -9.51 -3.70
C HIS A 357 -25.39 -9.15 -5.17
N GLU A 358 -25.46 -7.86 -5.47
CA GLU A 358 -25.08 -7.32 -6.77
C GLU A 358 -23.56 -7.42 -6.97
N VAL A 359 -23.14 -7.80 -8.18
CA VAL A 359 -21.74 -7.74 -8.59
C VAL A 359 -21.50 -6.36 -9.21
N LEU A 360 -20.63 -5.56 -8.58
CA LEU A 360 -20.28 -4.23 -9.08
C LEU A 360 -19.32 -4.30 -10.27
N ALA A 361 -18.32 -5.15 -10.20
CA ALA A 361 -17.32 -5.42 -11.25
C ALA A 361 -16.59 -6.73 -10.95
N TYR A 362 -15.71 -7.16 -11.86
CA TYR A 362 -14.84 -8.32 -11.69
C TYR A 362 -13.37 -7.90 -11.75
N ILE A 363 -12.52 -8.54 -10.95
CA ILE A 363 -11.06 -8.42 -11.10
C ILE A 363 -10.64 -9.35 -12.24
N SER A 364 -10.16 -8.77 -13.35
CA SER A 364 -9.79 -9.52 -14.55
C SER A 364 -8.30 -9.76 -14.67
N PHE A 365 -7.49 -8.73 -14.40
CA PHE A 365 -6.03 -8.81 -14.46
C PHE A 365 -5.40 -8.00 -13.33
N TYR A 366 -4.20 -8.39 -12.93
CA TYR A 366 -3.35 -7.61 -12.04
C TYR A 366 -1.88 -7.90 -12.30
N GLU A 367 -1.03 -6.95 -11.92
CA GLU A 367 0.42 -7.03 -12.11
C GLU A 367 1.12 -6.26 -11.00
N THR A 368 2.29 -6.77 -10.60
CA THR A 368 3.19 -6.06 -9.69
C THR A 368 4.53 -5.83 -10.37
N ALA A 369 5.19 -4.73 -10.04
CA ALA A 369 6.52 -4.42 -10.51
C ALA A 369 7.39 -3.86 -9.40
N ALA A 370 8.70 -3.94 -9.62
CA ALA A 370 9.69 -3.23 -8.83
C ALA A 370 10.75 -2.63 -9.74
N VAL A 371 11.37 -1.53 -9.30
CA VAL A 371 12.44 -0.83 -10.00
C VAL A 371 13.70 -0.74 -9.15
N ASP A 372 14.87 -0.74 -9.79
CA ASP A 372 16.16 -0.53 -9.12
C ASP A 372 16.45 0.98 -9.00
N PHE A 373 15.85 1.58 -7.97
CA PHE A 373 16.01 3.00 -7.67
C PHE A 373 17.37 3.33 -7.01
N VAL A 374 18.13 2.33 -6.58
CA VAL A 374 19.43 2.51 -5.92
C VAL A 374 20.56 2.52 -6.93
N ASN A 375 20.73 1.42 -7.69
CA ASN A 375 21.88 1.25 -8.57
C ASN A 375 21.63 1.83 -9.97
N LYS A 376 20.41 1.62 -10.51
CA LYS A 376 20.04 2.12 -11.84
C LYS A 376 19.46 3.52 -11.82
N LYS A 377 19.27 4.09 -10.62
CA LYS A 377 18.69 5.44 -10.41
C LYS A 377 17.33 5.60 -11.10
N GLU A 378 16.55 4.52 -11.18
CA GLU A 378 15.18 4.61 -11.65
C GLU A 378 14.35 5.42 -10.64
N GLY A 379 13.37 6.19 -11.09
CA GLY A 379 12.50 6.92 -10.19
C GLY A 379 11.78 5.96 -9.21
N LEU A 380 11.89 6.23 -7.90
CA LEU A 380 11.38 5.33 -6.86
C LEU A 380 9.92 4.95 -7.07
N LEU A 381 9.07 5.88 -7.49
CA LEU A 381 7.64 5.69 -7.65
C LEU A 381 7.23 5.35 -9.10
N MET A 382 8.18 4.98 -9.97
CA MET A 382 7.93 4.70 -11.38
C MET A 382 7.60 3.24 -11.69
N ALA A 383 7.56 2.34 -10.71
CA ALA A 383 7.25 0.93 -10.93
C ALA A 383 5.92 0.66 -11.66
N PRO A 384 4.83 1.43 -11.45
CA PRO A 384 3.61 1.28 -12.24
C PRO A 384 3.81 1.51 -13.74
N ALA A 385 4.76 2.36 -14.16
CA ALA A 385 5.07 2.57 -15.56
C ALA A 385 5.56 1.29 -16.26
N TYR A 386 6.08 0.33 -15.50
CA TYR A 386 6.49 -1.00 -15.95
C TYR A 386 5.42 -2.08 -15.78
N ALA A 387 4.61 -1.99 -14.70
CA ALA A 387 3.56 -2.97 -14.42
C ALA A 387 2.43 -2.90 -15.44
N VAL A 388 1.94 -1.69 -15.73
CA VAL A 388 0.80 -1.48 -16.64
C VAL A 388 1.05 -2.08 -18.02
N PRO A 389 2.14 -1.79 -18.76
CA PRO A 389 2.34 -2.36 -20.09
C PRO A 389 2.44 -3.89 -20.08
N ARG A 390 3.03 -4.51 -19.05
CA ARG A 390 3.05 -5.98 -18.92
C ARG A 390 1.65 -6.55 -18.71
N MET A 391 0.84 -5.89 -17.90
CA MET A 391 -0.56 -6.28 -17.67
C MET A 391 -1.39 -6.12 -18.94
N LEU A 392 -1.28 -5.01 -19.65
CA LEU A 392 -1.98 -4.75 -20.91
C LEU A 392 -1.62 -5.79 -21.99
N ASN A 393 -0.35 -6.13 -22.12
CA ASN A 393 0.10 -7.15 -23.07
C ASN A 393 -0.54 -8.53 -22.77
N ARG A 394 -0.61 -8.93 -21.49
CA ARG A 394 -1.29 -10.19 -21.11
C ARG A 394 -2.80 -10.14 -21.34
N ALA A 395 -3.40 -8.98 -21.16
CA ALA A 395 -4.83 -8.77 -21.37
C ALA A 395 -5.21 -8.61 -22.85
N GLY A 396 -4.25 -8.38 -23.75
CA GLY A 396 -4.52 -8.04 -25.14
C GLY A 396 -5.21 -6.70 -25.31
N LEU A 397 -4.93 -5.74 -24.41
CA LEU A 397 -5.53 -4.42 -24.38
C LEU A 397 -4.50 -3.32 -24.65
N THR A 398 -5.01 -2.18 -25.11
CA THR A 398 -4.25 -0.93 -25.20
C THR A 398 -4.52 -0.03 -24.00
N LEU A 399 -3.68 0.99 -23.81
CA LEU A 399 -3.88 1.96 -22.73
C LEU A 399 -5.18 2.79 -22.90
N GLN A 400 -5.72 2.85 -24.10
CA GLN A 400 -6.92 3.63 -24.45
C GLN A 400 -8.25 2.87 -24.27
N ASP A 401 -8.21 1.56 -23.96
CA ASP A 401 -9.39 0.70 -23.85
C ASP A 401 -10.15 0.82 -22.52
N PHE A 402 -9.93 1.90 -21.79
CA PHE A 402 -10.49 2.09 -20.46
C PHE A 402 -11.48 3.25 -20.40
N ASP A 403 -12.52 3.06 -19.59
CA ASP A 403 -13.53 4.08 -19.27
C ASP A 403 -13.10 4.93 -18.08
N PHE A 404 -12.31 4.36 -17.17
CA PHE A 404 -11.80 5.04 -15.97
C PHE A 404 -10.34 4.66 -15.72
N TYR A 405 -9.58 5.66 -15.25
CA TYR A 405 -8.22 5.49 -14.76
C TYR A 405 -8.18 5.93 -13.30
N GLU A 406 -8.01 4.99 -12.40
CA GLU A 406 -7.84 5.24 -10.97
C GLU A 406 -6.36 5.13 -10.61
N ILE A 407 -5.64 6.23 -10.73
CA ILE A 407 -4.21 6.32 -10.43
C ILE A 407 -4.04 6.95 -9.06
N HIS A 408 -3.36 6.22 -8.16
CA HIS A 408 -3.01 6.75 -6.85
C HIS A 408 -2.15 8.01 -6.98
N GLU A 409 -2.56 9.07 -6.28
CA GLU A 409 -1.91 10.37 -6.31
C GLU A 409 -1.05 10.55 -5.04
N ALA A 410 0.04 9.80 -4.89
CA ALA A 410 0.98 10.05 -3.78
C ALA A 410 1.52 11.49 -3.85
N PHE A 411 1.80 11.92 -5.07
CA PHE A 411 2.17 13.28 -5.47
C PHE A 411 1.59 13.55 -6.86
N ALA A 412 1.17 14.77 -7.13
CA ALA A 412 0.72 15.15 -8.48
C ALA A 412 1.82 14.88 -9.52
N SER A 413 3.07 15.22 -9.18
CA SER A 413 4.24 14.95 -10.03
C SER A 413 4.42 13.46 -10.34
N GLN A 414 4.11 12.56 -9.41
CA GLN A 414 4.26 11.10 -9.63
C GLN A 414 3.27 10.62 -10.69
N VAL A 415 2.01 11.04 -10.63
CA VAL A 415 1.01 10.71 -11.66
C VAL A 415 1.48 11.24 -13.00
N LEU A 416 1.86 12.50 -13.08
CA LEU A 416 2.30 13.17 -14.32
C LEU A 416 3.56 12.53 -14.91
N SER A 417 4.54 12.14 -14.07
CA SER A 417 5.74 11.42 -14.52
C SER A 417 5.39 10.05 -15.13
N THR A 418 4.48 9.31 -14.51
CA THR A 418 4.01 8.02 -15.03
C THR A 418 3.32 8.16 -16.38
N LEU A 419 2.42 9.15 -16.52
CA LEU A 419 1.72 9.41 -17.78
C LEU A 419 2.69 9.83 -18.87
N LYS A 420 3.63 10.73 -18.56
CA LYS A 420 4.66 11.18 -19.50
C LYS A 420 5.58 10.04 -19.94
N ALA A 421 5.90 9.10 -19.05
CA ALA A 421 6.68 7.92 -19.39
C ALA A 421 5.98 7.02 -20.42
N TRP A 422 4.67 6.84 -20.33
CA TRP A 422 3.89 6.08 -21.31
C TRP A 422 3.80 6.78 -22.69
N GLU A 423 3.94 8.08 -22.72
CA GLU A 423 3.95 8.90 -23.93
C GLU A 423 5.36 9.02 -24.57
N ASP A 424 6.43 8.76 -23.80
CA ASP A 424 7.80 8.96 -24.25
C ASP A 424 8.31 7.78 -25.10
N PRO A 425 8.67 8.00 -26.40
CA PRO A 425 9.14 6.94 -27.28
C PRO A 425 10.45 6.29 -26.81
N ASN A 426 11.34 7.08 -26.19
CA ASN A 426 12.63 6.59 -25.73
C ASN A 426 12.48 5.71 -24.50
N PHE A 427 11.64 6.10 -23.56
CA PHE A 427 11.31 5.28 -22.40
C PHE A 427 10.63 3.98 -22.82
N CYS A 428 9.61 4.06 -23.66
CA CYS A 428 8.88 2.89 -24.15
C CYS A 428 9.79 1.92 -24.90
N LYS A 429 10.65 2.41 -25.78
CA LYS A 429 11.59 1.57 -26.54
C LYS A 429 12.70 1.01 -25.64
N ASN A 430 13.41 1.87 -24.90
CA ASN A 430 14.66 1.49 -24.24
C ASN A 430 14.44 0.84 -22.86
N ARG A 431 13.33 1.16 -22.18
CA ARG A 431 13.02 0.65 -20.83
C ARG A 431 11.92 -0.40 -20.82
N LEU A 432 10.91 -0.25 -21.68
CA LEU A 432 9.79 -1.19 -21.75
C LEU A 432 9.94 -2.22 -22.88
N GLY A 433 10.83 -2.00 -23.84
CA GLY A 433 11.04 -2.88 -25.01
C GLY A 433 9.86 -2.85 -25.99
N LEU A 434 9.16 -1.72 -26.06
CA LEU A 434 8.01 -1.52 -26.95
C LEU A 434 8.46 -0.80 -28.23
N ASP A 435 7.91 -1.19 -29.37
CA ASP A 435 8.23 -0.55 -30.66
C ASP A 435 7.60 0.85 -30.76
N MET A 436 6.47 1.08 -30.09
CA MET A 436 5.71 2.33 -30.07
C MET A 436 5.40 2.75 -28.64
N PRO A 437 5.22 4.06 -28.36
CA PRO A 437 4.68 4.53 -27.09
C PRO A 437 3.32 3.90 -26.78
N LEU A 438 3.03 3.73 -25.48
CA LEU A 438 1.68 3.35 -25.03
C LEU A 438 0.64 4.42 -25.38
N GLY A 439 1.10 5.68 -25.47
CA GLY A 439 0.29 6.85 -25.80
C GLY A 439 -0.32 7.51 -24.58
N SER A 440 -1.19 8.49 -24.85
CA SER A 440 -1.85 9.30 -23.84
C SER A 440 -3.16 8.66 -23.39
N ILE A 441 -3.55 8.91 -22.13
CA ILE A 441 -4.89 8.66 -21.63
C ILE A 441 -5.79 9.88 -21.84
N ASP A 442 -7.09 9.65 -21.92
CA ASP A 442 -8.07 10.72 -21.79
C ASP A 442 -8.11 11.19 -20.31
N ARG A 443 -7.58 12.40 -20.07
CA ARG A 443 -7.50 13.00 -18.73
C ARG A 443 -8.87 13.26 -18.10
N SER A 444 -9.95 13.36 -18.90
CA SER A 444 -11.31 13.50 -18.37
C SER A 444 -11.79 12.24 -17.63
N LYS A 445 -11.19 11.09 -17.93
CA LYS A 445 -11.47 9.80 -17.31
C LYS A 445 -10.56 9.49 -16.09
N LEU A 446 -9.62 10.39 -15.78
CA LEU A 446 -8.65 10.21 -14.68
C LEU A 446 -9.26 10.68 -13.36
N ASN A 447 -9.30 9.75 -12.37
CA ASN A 447 -9.72 10.03 -11.00
C ASN A 447 -10.99 10.89 -10.93
N VAL A 448 -12.04 10.41 -11.60
CA VAL A 448 -13.26 11.21 -11.88
C VAL A 448 -14.04 11.62 -10.61
N LYS A 449 -13.77 10.97 -9.47
CA LYS A 449 -14.33 11.32 -8.15
C LYS A 449 -13.28 11.89 -7.20
N GLY A 450 -12.15 12.38 -7.74
CA GLY A 450 -10.98 12.76 -6.98
C GLY A 450 -10.23 11.56 -6.41
N SER A 451 -9.01 11.75 -5.90
CA SER A 451 -8.21 10.67 -5.36
C SER A 451 -7.39 11.11 -4.13
N SER A 452 -6.17 10.61 -3.98
CA SER A 452 -5.42 10.70 -2.73
C SER A 452 -4.96 12.11 -2.35
N LEU A 453 -4.76 13.02 -3.30
CA LEU A 453 -4.46 14.43 -2.99
C LEU A 453 -5.59 15.08 -2.20
N ALA A 454 -6.84 14.72 -2.52
CA ALA A 454 -8.02 15.23 -1.84
C ALA A 454 -8.39 14.43 -0.58
N ALA A 455 -8.48 13.08 -0.68
CA ALA A 455 -8.87 12.23 0.43
C ALA A 455 -7.78 12.13 1.51
N GLY A 456 -6.51 12.13 1.12
CA GLY A 456 -5.39 11.69 1.93
C GLY A 456 -4.94 10.27 1.55
N HIS A 457 -3.88 9.80 2.23
CA HIS A 457 -3.21 8.55 1.91
C HIS A 457 -2.77 7.80 3.18
N PRO A 458 -3.67 7.11 3.88
CA PRO A 458 -3.28 6.17 4.93
C PRO A 458 -2.75 4.90 4.28
N PHE A 459 -1.52 4.91 3.88
CA PHE A 459 -0.74 3.92 3.13
C PHE A 459 -1.49 2.65 2.70
N ALA A 460 -1.64 1.66 3.59
CA ALA A 460 -2.27 0.37 3.29
C ALA A 460 -3.78 0.47 2.96
N ALA A 461 -4.47 1.51 3.44
CA ALA A 461 -5.90 1.69 3.18
C ALA A 461 -6.21 2.17 1.75
N THR A 462 -5.23 2.70 1.03
CA THR A 462 -5.47 3.34 -0.27
C THR A 462 -5.96 2.37 -1.34
N GLY A 463 -5.44 1.14 -1.36
CA GLY A 463 -5.81 0.14 -2.37
C GLY A 463 -7.28 -0.26 -2.31
N GLY A 464 -7.81 -0.51 -1.11
CA GLY A 464 -9.23 -0.85 -0.94
C GLY A 464 -10.16 0.31 -1.31
N ARG A 465 -9.79 1.56 -0.93
CA ARG A 465 -10.53 2.76 -1.34
C ARG A 465 -10.63 2.88 -2.86
N ILE A 466 -9.51 2.77 -3.56
CA ILE A 466 -9.45 2.90 -5.02
C ILE A 466 -10.25 1.78 -5.68
N LEU A 467 -10.09 0.54 -5.24
CA LEU A 467 -10.79 -0.61 -5.80
C LEU A 467 -12.31 -0.48 -5.66
N ALA A 468 -12.79 -0.08 -4.49
CA ALA A 468 -14.22 0.13 -4.25
C ALA A 468 -14.79 1.29 -5.09
N THR A 469 -14.06 2.40 -5.20
CA THR A 469 -14.44 3.55 -6.05
C THR A 469 -14.54 3.13 -7.51
N ALA A 470 -13.53 2.47 -8.05
CA ALA A 470 -13.51 2.03 -9.44
C ALA A 470 -14.64 1.02 -9.75
N ALA A 471 -14.89 0.06 -8.85
CA ALA A 471 -15.98 -0.90 -9.02
C ALA A 471 -17.35 -0.22 -9.05
N LYS A 472 -17.59 0.74 -8.17
CA LYS A 472 -18.84 1.52 -8.15
C LYS A 472 -19.01 2.35 -9.43
N LEU A 473 -17.95 2.98 -9.94
CA LEU A 473 -17.97 3.74 -11.19
C LEU A 473 -18.39 2.86 -12.38
N ILE A 474 -17.80 1.68 -12.50
CA ILE A 474 -18.16 0.73 -13.56
C ILE A 474 -19.61 0.28 -13.40
N ASN A 475 -20.04 -0.03 -12.17
CA ASN A 475 -21.43 -0.43 -11.91
C ASN A 475 -22.43 0.64 -12.31
N GLN A 476 -22.18 1.91 -11.95
CA GLN A 476 -23.03 3.03 -12.32
C GLN A 476 -23.08 3.25 -13.84
N LYS A 477 -22.00 2.99 -14.54
CA LYS A 477 -21.96 3.03 -16.00
C LYS A 477 -22.69 1.83 -16.64
N GLY A 478 -22.81 0.71 -15.92
CA GLY A 478 -23.45 -0.52 -16.36
C GLY A 478 -22.52 -1.51 -17.07
N THR A 479 -21.48 -1.04 -17.72
CA THR A 479 -20.44 -1.85 -18.39
C THR A 479 -19.16 -1.04 -18.53
N GLY A 480 -18.02 -1.69 -18.78
CA GLY A 480 -16.77 -1.02 -19.08
C GLY A 480 -15.59 -1.54 -18.27
N ARG A 481 -14.46 -0.81 -18.36
CA ARG A 481 -13.19 -1.16 -17.72
C ARG A 481 -12.59 0.00 -16.95
N ALA A 482 -11.93 -0.33 -15.84
CA ALA A 482 -11.08 0.61 -15.13
C ALA A 482 -9.66 0.06 -14.99
N LEU A 483 -8.67 0.93 -15.20
CA LEU A 483 -7.26 0.69 -14.89
C LEU A 483 -6.95 1.27 -13.53
N ILE A 484 -6.45 0.44 -12.62
CA ILE A 484 -5.97 0.85 -11.29
C ILE A 484 -4.44 0.81 -11.28
N SER A 485 -3.81 1.87 -10.76
CA SER A 485 -2.35 1.99 -10.70
C SER A 485 -1.92 2.64 -9.39
N ILE A 486 -1.14 1.91 -8.58
CA ILE A 486 -0.65 2.35 -7.27
C ILE A 486 0.86 2.20 -7.21
N CYS A 487 1.59 3.30 -7.00
CA CYS A 487 2.99 3.28 -6.65
C CYS A 487 3.17 2.96 -5.16
N ALA A 488 4.29 2.35 -4.80
CA ALA A 488 4.58 1.98 -3.43
C ALA A 488 6.06 2.17 -3.09
N ALA A 489 6.34 2.47 -1.83
CA ALA A 489 7.68 2.54 -1.28
C ALA A 489 8.47 1.25 -1.55
N GLY A 490 9.80 1.32 -1.51
CA GLY A 490 10.68 0.22 -1.90
C GLY A 490 10.81 0.06 -3.43
N GLY A 491 10.42 1.06 -4.21
CA GLY A 491 10.46 1.01 -5.67
C GLY A 491 9.44 0.07 -6.28
N GLN A 492 8.27 -0.09 -5.67
CA GLN A 492 7.25 -1.05 -6.09
C GLN A 492 6.02 -0.39 -6.71
N GLY A 493 5.23 -1.19 -7.41
CA GLY A 493 3.95 -0.80 -7.99
C GLY A 493 2.99 -1.97 -8.07
N VAL A 494 1.70 -1.70 -7.84
CA VAL A 494 0.61 -2.67 -7.86
C VAL A 494 -0.49 -2.14 -8.76
N THR A 495 -0.89 -2.92 -9.76
CA THR A 495 -1.84 -2.48 -10.79
C THR A 495 -2.91 -3.53 -11.06
N ALA A 496 -4.09 -3.12 -11.46
CA ALA A 496 -5.20 -4.02 -11.77
C ALA A 496 -6.04 -3.51 -12.94
N ILE A 497 -6.73 -4.44 -13.60
CA ILE A 497 -7.85 -4.20 -14.50
C ILE A 497 -9.09 -4.81 -13.85
N ILE A 498 -10.13 -4.01 -13.74
CA ILE A 498 -11.46 -4.48 -13.35
C ILE A 498 -12.46 -4.14 -14.45
N GLU A 499 -13.47 -4.98 -14.63
CA GLU A 499 -14.44 -4.83 -15.72
C GLU A 499 -15.82 -5.39 -15.36
N LYS A 500 -16.85 -4.92 -16.08
CA LYS A 500 -18.24 -5.42 -16.04
C LYS A 500 -18.83 -5.52 -17.43
#